data_f99e83eb1e5dcee431021067a5a36c82
#
_entry.id   f99e83eb1e5dcee431021067a5a36c82
#
_cell.length_a   1.000
_cell.length_b   1.000
_cell.length_c   1.000
_cell.angle_alpha   90.00
_cell.angle_beta   90.00
_cell.angle_gamma   90.00
#
_symmetry.space_group_name_H-M   'P 1'
#
loop_
_entity.id
_entity.type
_entity.pdbx_description
1 polymer ?
#
loop_
_entity_poly.entity_id
_entity_poly.type
_entity_poly.pdbx_seq_one_letter_code
_entity_poly.pdbx_strand_id
1 'polypeptide(L)'
;MSQTLKTRLAEDIKTAMRARDSGRLETLRFLQAAIKQREVDERTELGDAEVSSIIEKQVKQRRESIQAFESAGRTESAEKEKSELLILQEYLPQQADSAEIDATIADAITQAQADGAQGPALMGKVMGLVKAKLTGRADMSQVSAQVKQKLNP
;
A
#
# COMPACT_ATOMS: atom_id res chain seq x y z
N MET A 1 10.77 -9.13 -21.24
CA MET A 1 10.36 -9.74 -19.97
C MET A 1 10.36 -8.70 -18.87
N SER A 2 9.33 -8.68 -18.07
CA SER A 2 9.28 -7.76 -16.93
C SER A 2 10.23 -8.25 -15.83
N GLN A 3 10.92 -7.31 -15.22
CA GLN A 3 11.83 -7.55 -14.12
C GLN A 3 11.03 -7.91 -12.86
N THR A 4 11.48 -8.89 -12.06
CA THR A 4 10.83 -9.18 -10.79
C THR A 4 11.08 -8.05 -9.78
N LEU A 5 10.19 -7.92 -8.80
CA LEU A 5 10.36 -6.91 -7.74
C LEU A 5 11.65 -7.11 -6.95
N LYS A 6 12.02 -8.37 -6.67
CA LYS A 6 13.28 -8.67 -5.97
C LYS A 6 14.50 -8.24 -6.79
N THR A 7 14.50 -8.48 -8.09
CA THR A 7 15.59 -8.07 -8.97
C THR A 7 15.66 -6.55 -9.07
N ARG A 8 14.52 -5.90 -9.24
CA ARG A 8 14.44 -4.43 -9.26
C ARG A 8 14.97 -3.83 -7.96
N LEU A 9 14.58 -4.40 -6.81
CA LEU A 9 15.05 -3.95 -5.51
C LEU A 9 16.57 -4.07 -5.40
N ALA A 10 17.14 -5.20 -5.82
CA ALA A 10 18.59 -5.40 -5.78
C ALA A 10 19.33 -4.37 -6.65
N GLU A 11 18.82 -4.08 -7.83
CA GLU A 11 19.39 -3.05 -8.72
C GLU A 11 19.29 -1.65 -8.10
N ASP A 12 18.14 -1.33 -7.52
CA ASP A 12 17.91 -0.02 -6.91
C ASP A 12 18.79 0.19 -5.68
N ILE A 13 19.09 -0.87 -4.92
CA ILE A 13 20.05 -0.81 -3.81
C ILE A 13 21.45 -0.44 -4.33
N LYS A 14 21.88 -1.06 -5.41
CA LYS A 14 23.18 -0.73 -6.02
C LYS A 14 23.22 0.72 -6.50
N THR A 15 22.14 1.18 -7.12
CA THR A 15 22.03 2.56 -7.60
C THR A 15 22.09 3.55 -6.44
N ALA A 16 21.38 3.28 -5.35
CA ALA A 16 21.42 4.13 -4.16
C ALA A 16 22.79 4.16 -3.51
N MET A 17 23.50 3.03 -3.50
CA MET A 17 24.88 2.96 -3.01
C MET A 17 25.82 3.85 -3.84
N ARG A 18 25.72 3.76 -5.17
CA ARG A 18 26.55 4.58 -6.09
C ARG A 18 26.27 6.06 -5.94
N ALA A 19 24.99 6.41 -5.74
CA ALA A 19 24.55 7.80 -5.57
C ALA A 19 24.81 8.33 -4.16
N ARG A 20 25.25 7.48 -3.24
CA ARG A 20 25.43 7.82 -1.82
C ARG A 20 24.16 8.38 -1.19
N ASP A 21 23.01 7.88 -1.65
CA ASP A 21 21.69 8.23 -1.11
C ASP A 21 21.42 7.35 0.11
N SER A 22 21.88 7.77 1.28
CA SER A 22 21.83 6.97 2.49
C SER A 22 20.41 6.71 2.97
N GLY A 23 19.50 7.67 2.85
CA GLY A 23 18.10 7.51 3.25
C GLY A 23 17.38 6.48 2.40
N ARG A 24 17.55 6.58 1.08
CA ARG A 24 16.97 5.61 0.16
C ARG A 24 17.57 4.22 0.37
N LEU A 25 18.88 4.14 0.51
CA LEU A 25 19.57 2.88 0.74
C LEU A 25 19.07 2.17 2.00
N GLU A 26 18.95 2.90 3.10
CA GLU A 26 18.46 2.36 4.36
C GLU A 26 17.04 1.78 4.22
N THR A 27 16.16 2.52 3.57
CA THR A 27 14.77 2.07 3.34
C THR A 27 14.72 0.80 2.50
N LEU A 28 15.48 0.76 1.40
CA LEU A 28 15.52 -0.40 0.52
C LEU A 28 16.15 -1.62 1.18
N ARG A 29 17.20 -1.43 1.98
CA ARG A 29 17.81 -2.52 2.73
C ARG A 29 16.88 -3.08 3.80
N PHE A 30 16.12 -2.22 4.45
CA PHE A 30 15.13 -2.65 5.43
C PHE A 30 14.07 -3.54 4.77
N LEU A 31 13.60 -3.14 3.59
CA LEU A 31 12.67 -3.95 2.81
C LEU A 31 13.29 -5.29 2.40
N GLN A 32 14.52 -5.27 1.89
CA GLN A 32 15.21 -6.49 1.49
C GLN A 32 15.39 -7.46 2.66
N ALA A 33 15.72 -6.94 3.84
CA ALA A 33 15.87 -7.76 5.04
C ALA A 33 14.54 -8.43 5.42
N ALA A 34 13.42 -7.72 5.32
CA ALA A 34 12.10 -8.27 5.61
C ALA A 34 11.74 -9.41 4.64
N ILE A 35 12.07 -9.25 3.36
CA ILE A 35 11.84 -10.27 2.34
C ILE A 35 12.69 -11.51 2.65
N LYS A 36 13.97 -11.32 2.90
CA LYS A 36 14.89 -12.43 3.24
C LYS A 36 14.47 -13.17 4.49
N GLN A 37 14.06 -12.44 5.52
CA GLN A 37 13.61 -13.05 6.77
C GLN A 37 12.42 -13.98 6.52
N ARG A 38 11.47 -13.52 5.74
CA ARG A 38 10.30 -14.33 5.42
C ARG A 38 10.67 -15.55 4.56
N GLU A 39 11.59 -15.38 3.61
CA GLU A 39 12.08 -16.51 2.81
C GLU A 39 12.74 -17.58 3.67
N VAL A 40 13.52 -17.17 4.66
CA VAL A 40 14.17 -18.09 5.61
C VAL A 40 13.12 -18.81 6.47
N ASP A 41 12.18 -18.05 7.03
CA ASP A 41 11.15 -18.58 7.92
C ASP A 41 10.23 -19.59 7.21
N GLU A 42 9.86 -19.28 5.97
CA GLU A 42 8.96 -20.13 5.18
C GLU A 42 9.70 -21.15 4.31
N ARG A 43 11.03 -21.09 4.27
CA ARG A 43 11.90 -21.98 3.47
C ARG A 43 11.50 -22.00 1.99
N THR A 44 11.22 -20.83 1.44
CA THR A 44 10.80 -20.70 0.05
C THR A 44 11.29 -19.36 -0.52
N GLU A 45 11.35 -19.26 -1.85
CA GLU A 45 11.57 -17.99 -2.51
C GLU A 45 10.23 -17.30 -2.72
N LEU A 46 10.19 -16.00 -2.45
CA LEU A 46 8.97 -15.21 -2.62
C LEU A 46 8.86 -14.67 -4.05
N GLY A 47 7.67 -14.77 -4.61
CA GLY A 47 7.34 -14.12 -5.88
C GLY A 47 6.83 -12.70 -5.67
N ASP A 48 6.48 -12.04 -6.78
CA ASP A 48 6.03 -10.64 -6.77
C ASP A 48 4.81 -10.40 -5.89
N ALA A 49 3.86 -11.35 -5.86
CA ALA A 49 2.65 -11.20 -5.05
C ALA A 49 2.97 -11.12 -3.55
N GLU A 50 3.85 -12.01 -3.07
CA GLU A 50 4.27 -12.02 -1.67
C GLU A 50 5.13 -10.82 -1.33
N VAL A 51 6.02 -10.41 -2.23
CA VAL A 51 6.85 -9.20 -2.06
C VAL A 51 5.96 -7.97 -1.97
N SER A 52 4.98 -7.83 -2.86
CA SER A 52 4.01 -6.73 -2.82
C SER A 52 3.26 -6.69 -1.50
N SER A 53 2.87 -7.84 -0.97
CA SER A 53 2.18 -7.94 0.32
C SER A 53 3.06 -7.42 1.47
N ILE A 54 4.36 -7.73 1.45
CA ILE A 54 5.31 -7.21 2.44
C ILE A 54 5.41 -5.69 2.33
N ILE A 55 5.51 -5.17 1.10
CA ILE A 55 5.59 -3.72 0.86
C ILE A 55 4.32 -3.02 1.37
N GLU A 56 3.15 -3.55 1.06
CA GLU A 56 1.88 -3.00 1.53
C GLU A 56 1.80 -2.93 3.05
N LYS A 57 2.29 -3.98 3.72
CA LYS A 57 2.32 -4.02 5.18
C LYS A 57 3.25 -2.94 5.74
N GLN A 58 4.44 -2.77 5.15
CA GLN A 58 5.37 -1.73 5.57
C GLN A 58 4.80 -0.33 5.32
N VAL A 59 4.13 -0.13 4.20
CA VAL A 59 3.44 1.14 3.88
C VAL A 59 2.39 1.46 4.95
N LYS A 60 1.58 0.47 5.32
CA LYS A 60 0.57 0.64 6.37
C LYS A 60 1.21 1.00 7.71
N GLN A 61 2.27 0.30 8.10
CA GLN A 61 2.99 0.58 9.35
C GLN A 61 3.57 2.00 9.35
N ARG A 62 4.10 2.46 8.23
CA ARG A 62 4.63 3.82 8.12
C ARG A 62 3.54 4.88 8.21
N ARG A 63 2.37 4.64 7.63
CA ARG A 63 1.23 5.54 7.77
C ARG A 63 0.79 5.68 9.23
N GLU A 64 0.75 4.58 9.94
CA GLU A 64 0.43 4.58 11.38
C GLU A 64 1.48 5.34 12.19
N SER A 65 2.77 5.15 11.87
CA SER A 65 3.86 5.88 12.52
C SER A 65 3.80 7.37 12.23
N ILE A 66 3.52 7.76 10.99
CA ILE A 66 3.37 9.17 10.60
C ILE A 66 2.28 9.83 11.44
N GLN A 67 1.12 9.17 11.53
CA GLN A 67 0.00 9.69 12.31
C GLN A 67 0.37 9.85 13.79
N ALA A 68 1.04 8.87 14.36
CA ALA A 68 1.48 8.92 15.75
C ALA A 68 2.49 10.05 16.00
N PHE A 69 3.47 10.21 15.10
CA PHE A 69 4.45 11.29 15.21
C PHE A 69 3.82 12.67 15.07
N GLU A 70 2.91 12.83 14.11
CA GLU A 70 2.20 14.10 13.91
C GLU A 70 1.36 14.46 15.17
N SER A 71 0.65 13.47 15.72
CA SER A 71 -0.16 13.67 16.94
C SER A 71 0.70 14.05 18.15
N ALA A 72 1.94 13.57 18.20
CA ALA A 72 2.90 13.88 19.27
C ALA A 72 3.70 15.18 19.01
N GLY A 73 3.45 15.86 17.89
CA GLY A 73 4.20 17.07 17.51
C GLY A 73 5.63 16.81 17.05
N ARG A 74 5.96 15.55 16.71
CA ARG A 74 7.30 15.18 16.26
C ARG A 74 7.40 15.27 14.75
N THR A 75 7.42 16.49 14.25
CA THR A 75 7.35 16.81 12.82
C THR A 75 8.52 16.19 12.02
N GLU A 76 9.75 16.27 12.54
CA GLU A 76 10.92 15.73 11.83
C GLU A 76 10.83 14.21 11.65
N SER A 77 10.38 13.50 12.68
CA SER A 77 10.18 12.05 12.62
C SER A 77 9.09 11.70 11.60
N ALA A 78 7.99 12.46 11.59
CA ALA A 78 6.90 12.27 10.63
C ALA A 78 7.39 12.49 9.20
N GLU A 79 8.18 13.54 8.94
CA GLU A 79 8.71 13.83 7.61
C GLU A 79 9.66 12.74 7.12
N LYS A 80 10.49 12.19 8.00
CA LYS A 80 11.36 11.07 7.67
C LYS A 80 10.54 9.86 7.23
N GLU A 81 9.52 9.50 8.00
CA GLU A 81 8.64 8.38 7.66
C GLU A 81 7.90 8.61 6.34
N LYS A 82 7.47 9.84 6.06
CA LYS A 82 6.83 10.18 4.78
C LYS A 82 7.75 9.97 3.60
N SER A 83 9.03 10.36 3.71
CA SER A 83 9.99 10.16 2.65
C SER A 83 10.24 8.66 2.39
N GLU A 84 10.32 7.86 3.45
CA GLU A 84 10.48 6.42 3.34
C GLU A 84 9.24 5.76 2.72
N LEU A 85 8.06 6.24 3.09
CA LEU A 85 6.78 5.78 2.51
C LEU A 85 6.76 5.98 0.99
N LEU A 86 7.18 7.14 0.50
CA LEU A 86 7.22 7.42 -0.93
C LEU A 86 8.14 6.46 -1.69
N ILE A 87 9.28 6.11 -1.10
CA ILE A 87 10.21 5.14 -1.68
C ILE A 87 9.56 3.78 -1.83
N LEU A 88 8.87 3.30 -0.79
CA LEU A 88 8.17 2.02 -0.82
C LEU A 88 7.04 2.01 -1.85
N GLN A 89 6.30 3.09 -1.98
CA GLN A 89 5.19 3.20 -2.93
C GLN A 89 5.64 3.10 -4.39
N GLU A 90 6.90 3.40 -4.69
CA GLU A 90 7.44 3.24 -6.04
C GLU A 90 7.38 1.78 -6.53
N TYR A 91 7.33 0.81 -5.61
CA TYR A 91 7.28 -0.62 -5.92
C TYR A 91 5.86 -1.17 -6.04
N LEU A 92 4.87 -0.37 -5.69
CA LEU A 92 3.46 -0.74 -5.82
C LEU A 92 2.86 -0.15 -7.11
N PRO A 93 1.70 -0.65 -7.55
CA PRO A 93 0.98 0.01 -8.64
C PRO A 93 0.73 1.48 -8.32
N GLN A 94 0.53 2.29 -9.35
CA GLN A 94 0.29 3.72 -9.17
C GLN A 94 -0.82 3.97 -8.15
N GLN A 95 -0.54 4.83 -7.17
CA GLN A 95 -1.51 5.15 -6.12
C GLN A 95 -2.68 5.92 -6.70
N ALA A 96 -3.90 5.60 -6.25
CA ALA A 96 -5.10 6.29 -6.65
C ALA A 96 -5.21 7.62 -5.91
N ASP A 97 -5.56 8.68 -6.63
CA ASP A 97 -5.88 9.97 -5.99
C ASP A 97 -7.30 9.95 -5.42
N SER A 98 -7.67 10.99 -4.68
CA SER A 98 -8.99 11.06 -4.04
C SER A 98 -10.13 11.03 -5.06
N ALA A 99 -9.95 11.64 -6.22
CA ALA A 99 -10.98 11.65 -7.27
C ALA A 99 -11.20 10.24 -7.83
N GLU A 100 -10.14 9.49 -8.06
CA GLU A 100 -10.24 8.10 -8.52
C GLU A 100 -10.87 7.19 -7.46
N ILE A 101 -10.52 7.39 -6.19
CA ILE A 101 -11.11 6.63 -5.09
C ILE A 101 -12.62 6.90 -5.02
N ASP A 102 -13.03 8.17 -5.06
CA ASP A 102 -14.43 8.55 -5.00
C ASP A 102 -15.23 7.98 -6.18
N ALA A 103 -14.67 8.06 -7.40
CA ALA A 103 -15.29 7.51 -8.59
C ALA A 103 -15.44 5.99 -8.51
N THR A 104 -14.40 5.30 -8.03
CA THR A 104 -14.42 3.84 -7.87
C THR A 104 -15.51 3.41 -6.88
N ILE A 105 -15.63 4.11 -5.76
CA ILE A 105 -16.68 3.83 -4.76
C ILE A 105 -18.07 4.06 -5.35
N ALA A 106 -18.27 5.20 -6.02
CA ALA A 106 -19.56 5.53 -6.63
C ALA A 106 -19.98 4.48 -7.66
N ASP A 107 -19.06 4.08 -8.54
CA ASP A 107 -19.31 3.07 -9.56
C ASP A 107 -19.63 1.71 -8.93
N ALA A 108 -18.91 1.34 -7.87
CA ALA A 108 -19.14 0.10 -7.16
C ALA A 108 -20.54 0.06 -6.51
N ILE A 109 -20.96 1.14 -5.91
CA ILE A 109 -22.30 1.26 -5.32
C ILE A 109 -23.37 1.13 -6.42
N THR A 110 -23.21 1.84 -7.51
CA THR A 110 -24.14 1.77 -8.64
C THR A 110 -24.25 0.36 -9.19
N GLN A 111 -23.12 -0.32 -9.40
CA GLN A 111 -23.11 -1.67 -9.92
C GLN A 111 -23.74 -2.67 -8.95
N ALA A 112 -23.40 -2.57 -7.66
CA ALA A 112 -23.95 -3.48 -6.64
C ALA A 112 -25.48 -3.31 -6.52
N GLN A 113 -25.97 -2.09 -6.58
CA GLN A 113 -27.41 -1.82 -6.56
C GLN A 113 -28.10 -2.34 -7.83
N ALA A 114 -27.48 -2.18 -8.99
CA ALA A 114 -28.01 -2.72 -10.25
C ALA A 114 -28.09 -4.26 -10.22
N ASP A 115 -27.18 -4.90 -9.49
CA ASP A 115 -27.20 -6.36 -9.31
C ASP A 115 -28.19 -6.81 -8.23
N GLY A 116 -28.94 -5.89 -7.64
CA GLY A 116 -29.99 -6.19 -6.67
C GLY A 116 -29.52 -6.33 -5.23
N ALA A 117 -28.26 -6.00 -4.92
CA ALA A 117 -27.75 -6.09 -3.55
C ALA A 117 -28.42 -5.03 -2.65
N GLN A 118 -28.83 -5.43 -1.46
CA GLN A 118 -29.50 -4.59 -0.47
C GLN A 118 -29.02 -4.97 0.94
N GLY A 119 -29.14 -4.01 1.87
CA GLY A 119 -28.82 -4.23 3.26
C GLY A 119 -27.35 -4.60 3.47
N PRO A 120 -27.06 -5.55 4.39
CA PRO A 120 -25.67 -5.95 4.66
C PRO A 120 -24.94 -6.52 3.42
N ALA A 121 -25.67 -7.16 2.52
CA ALA A 121 -25.11 -7.72 1.29
C ALA A 121 -24.58 -6.63 0.38
N LEU A 122 -25.20 -5.44 0.39
CA LEU A 122 -24.72 -4.28 -0.40
C LEU A 122 -23.31 -3.87 0.03
N MET A 123 -23.07 -3.74 1.32
CA MET A 123 -21.75 -3.39 1.86
C MET A 123 -20.67 -4.39 1.41
N GLY A 124 -20.94 -5.68 1.57
CA GLY A 124 -20.00 -6.73 1.17
C GLY A 124 -19.69 -6.70 -0.31
N LYS A 125 -20.71 -6.52 -1.14
CA LYS A 125 -20.51 -6.48 -2.61
C LYS A 125 -19.75 -5.24 -3.05
N VAL A 126 -20.07 -4.08 -2.48
CA VAL A 126 -19.35 -2.82 -2.77
C VAL A 126 -17.88 -2.97 -2.37
N MET A 127 -17.60 -3.49 -1.18
CA MET A 127 -16.22 -3.69 -0.72
C MET A 127 -15.44 -4.65 -1.62
N GLY A 128 -16.08 -5.71 -2.08
CA GLY A 128 -15.44 -6.64 -3.02
C GLY A 128 -15.04 -5.97 -4.32
N LEU A 129 -15.93 -5.17 -4.90
CA LEU A 129 -15.67 -4.45 -6.14
C LEU A 129 -14.57 -3.39 -5.97
N VAL A 130 -14.60 -2.66 -4.85
CA VAL A 130 -13.61 -1.62 -4.54
C VAL A 130 -12.23 -2.24 -4.31
N LYS A 131 -12.15 -3.33 -3.54
CA LYS A 131 -10.90 -4.04 -3.30
C LYS A 131 -10.26 -4.54 -4.59
N ALA A 132 -11.05 -5.05 -5.52
CA ALA A 132 -10.55 -5.54 -6.80
C ALA A 132 -9.79 -4.46 -7.57
N LYS A 133 -10.20 -3.20 -7.43
CA LYS A 133 -9.60 -2.08 -8.18
C LYS A 133 -8.54 -1.30 -7.39
N LEU A 134 -8.66 -1.22 -6.07
CA LEU A 134 -7.85 -0.32 -5.25
C LEU A 134 -6.83 -1.00 -4.34
N THR A 135 -6.85 -2.32 -4.19
CA THR A 135 -5.86 -3.03 -3.35
C THR A 135 -4.44 -2.74 -3.87
N GLY A 136 -3.56 -2.31 -2.97
CA GLY A 136 -2.20 -1.91 -3.30
C GLY A 136 -2.08 -0.51 -3.88
N ARG A 137 -3.22 0.17 -4.16
CA ARG A 137 -3.25 1.50 -4.75
C ARG A 137 -3.82 2.57 -3.83
N ALA A 138 -4.37 2.17 -2.70
CA ALA A 138 -4.97 3.08 -1.71
C ALA A 138 -4.90 2.45 -0.33
N ASP A 139 -5.04 3.29 0.72
CA ASP A 139 -5.16 2.81 2.10
C ASP A 139 -6.57 2.23 2.28
N MET A 140 -6.65 0.91 2.32
CA MET A 140 -7.95 0.22 2.38
C MET A 140 -8.72 0.48 3.67
N SER A 141 -8.05 0.84 4.77
CA SER A 141 -8.74 1.25 6.00
C SER A 141 -9.53 2.54 5.81
N GLN A 142 -8.94 3.52 5.15
CA GLN A 142 -9.62 4.79 4.81
C GLN A 142 -10.70 4.57 3.78
N VAL A 143 -10.44 3.75 2.76
CA VAL A 143 -11.43 3.44 1.72
C VAL A 143 -12.65 2.75 2.34
N SER A 144 -12.43 1.79 3.24
CA SER A 144 -13.51 1.12 3.95
C SER A 144 -14.38 2.10 4.75
N ALA A 145 -13.74 3.04 5.45
CA ALA A 145 -14.45 4.09 6.19
C ALA A 145 -15.29 4.97 5.26
N GLN A 146 -14.75 5.34 4.09
CA GLN A 146 -15.46 6.12 3.10
C GLN A 146 -16.67 5.38 2.53
N VAL A 147 -16.53 4.09 2.25
CA VAL A 147 -17.63 3.26 1.77
C VAL A 147 -18.76 3.22 2.81
N LYS A 148 -18.41 2.98 4.08
CA LYS A 148 -19.39 2.98 5.18
C LYS A 148 -20.12 4.30 5.29
N GLN A 149 -19.38 5.40 5.20
CA GLN A 149 -19.97 6.74 5.28
C GLN A 149 -20.94 7.00 4.12
N LYS A 150 -20.61 6.55 2.91
CA LYS A 150 -21.49 6.75 1.74
C LYS A 150 -22.74 5.88 1.78
N LEU A 151 -22.67 4.69 2.35
CA LEU A 151 -23.81 3.79 2.48
C LEU A 151 -24.69 4.11 3.69
N ASN A 152 -24.12 4.71 4.72
CA ASN A 152 -24.82 5.10 5.95
C ASN A 152 -24.45 6.55 6.30
N PRO A 153 -24.95 7.53 5.54
CA PRO A 153 -24.63 8.93 5.77
C PRO A 153 -25.15 9.49 7.09
#